data_99d0ead6cc93da4272808bcd23ee67ba
#
_entry.id   99d0ead6cc93da4272808bcd23ee67ba
#
_cell.length_a   1.000
_cell.length_b   1.000
_cell.length_c   1.000
_cell.angle_alpha   90.00
_cell.angle_beta   90.00
_cell.angle_gamma   90.00
#
_symmetry.space_group_name_H-M   'P 1'
#
loop_
_entity.id
_entity.type
_entity.pdbx_description
1 polymer ?
#
loop_
_entity_poly.entity_id
_entity_poly.type
_entity_poly.pdbx_seq_one_letter_code
_entity_poly.pdbx_strand_id
1 'polypeptide(L)'
;MTTSMRQSTLETLGLGTVVEIFKNGKLPVTAAELVDKVFGPEGDRGSLVVSGANGIVGAGKVMQLGSRLAPYGVRIVGLDFPSAPDGIGKQYPGLVRAFGRPGADRIMSNVIRLSYDGKTLPQELKQLRPRFLLEAIPEILDIKKKHYEIFRAE
;
A
#
# COMPACT_ATOMS: atom_id res chain seq x y z
N MET A 1 17.02 -35.74 16.83
CA MET A 1 17.88 -34.57 16.48
C MET A 1 17.27 -33.56 15.48
N THR A 2 16.22 -33.87 14.80
CA THR A 2 15.68 -33.00 13.71
C THR A 2 14.74 -31.86 14.16
N THR A 3 14.08 -31.95 15.29
CA THR A 3 13.09 -30.96 15.73
C THR A 3 13.73 -29.69 16.32
N SER A 4 14.78 -29.83 17.10
CA SER A 4 15.49 -28.71 17.74
C SER A 4 16.20 -27.80 16.73
N MET A 5 16.81 -28.40 15.71
CA MET A 5 17.53 -27.64 14.67
C MET A 5 16.62 -26.81 13.78
N ARG A 6 15.42 -27.31 13.47
CA ARG A 6 14.40 -26.56 12.70
C ARG A 6 13.82 -25.38 13.48
N GLN A 7 13.63 -25.54 14.77
CA GLN A 7 13.07 -24.48 15.62
C GLN A 7 14.05 -23.33 15.78
N SER A 8 15.35 -23.61 16.00
CA SER A 8 16.36 -22.56 16.09
C SER A 8 16.56 -21.79 14.76
N THR A 9 16.40 -22.46 13.62
CA THR A 9 16.49 -21.81 12.31
C THR A 9 15.30 -20.88 12.07
N LEU A 10 14.08 -21.29 12.45
CA LEU A 10 12.87 -20.44 12.33
C LEU A 10 12.98 -19.21 13.23
N GLU A 11 13.51 -19.34 14.43
CA GLU A 11 13.75 -18.23 15.35
C GLU A 11 14.81 -17.26 14.79
N THR A 12 15.92 -17.78 14.27
CA THR A 12 16.99 -16.98 13.65
C THR A 12 16.50 -16.19 12.43
N LEU A 13 15.58 -16.76 11.65
CA LEU A 13 14.96 -16.08 10.49
C LEU A 13 13.78 -15.19 10.87
N GLY A 14 13.42 -15.09 12.15
CA GLY A 14 12.25 -14.32 12.59
C GLY A 14 10.90 -14.92 12.16
N LEU A 15 10.89 -16.18 11.73
CA LEU A 15 9.68 -16.87 11.25
C LEU A 15 8.83 -17.48 12.37
N GLY A 16 9.32 -17.48 13.61
CA GLY A 16 8.60 -18.03 14.77
C GLY A 16 7.23 -17.40 14.94
N THR A 17 7.14 -16.07 14.87
CA THR A 17 5.87 -15.33 14.94
C THR A 17 4.91 -15.73 13.82
N VAL A 18 5.41 -15.90 12.60
CA VAL A 18 4.59 -16.34 11.46
C VAL A 18 4.00 -17.72 11.69
N VAL A 19 4.80 -18.65 12.21
CA VAL A 19 4.35 -20.00 12.56
C VAL A 19 3.27 -19.97 13.64
N GLU A 20 3.45 -19.15 14.68
CA GLU A 20 2.44 -18.98 15.75
C GLU A 20 1.13 -18.35 15.24
N ILE A 21 1.20 -17.40 14.31
CA ILE A 21 0.02 -16.85 13.66
C ILE A 21 -0.75 -17.94 12.89
N PHE A 22 -0.04 -18.78 12.13
CA PHE A 22 -0.66 -19.89 11.41
C PHE A 22 -1.28 -20.91 12.34
N LYS A 23 -0.64 -21.24 13.47
CA LYS A 23 -1.16 -22.20 14.44
C LYS A 23 -2.37 -21.69 15.21
N ASN A 24 -2.35 -20.43 15.63
CA ASN A 24 -3.31 -19.87 16.56
C ASN A 24 -4.38 -19.02 15.89
N GLY A 25 -4.23 -18.68 14.60
CA GLY A 25 -5.14 -17.82 13.84
C GLY A 25 -5.26 -16.39 14.38
N LYS A 26 -4.26 -15.95 15.19
CA LYS A 26 -4.25 -14.61 15.80
C LYS A 26 -2.98 -13.87 15.44
N LEU A 27 -3.13 -12.62 15.01
CA LEU A 27 -2.02 -11.70 14.88
C LEU A 27 -1.56 -11.22 16.27
N PRO A 28 -0.25 -11.01 16.49
CA PRO A 28 0.28 -10.51 17.75
C PRO A 28 -0.08 -9.05 18.02
N VAL A 29 -0.60 -8.34 17.01
CA VAL A 29 -1.01 -6.93 17.07
C VAL A 29 -2.37 -6.76 16.43
N THR A 30 -3.15 -5.79 16.89
CA THR A 30 -4.40 -5.40 16.24
C THR A 30 -4.13 -4.63 14.94
N ALA A 31 -5.13 -4.55 14.07
CA ALA A 31 -5.03 -3.75 12.85
C ALA A 31 -4.80 -2.25 13.16
N ALA A 32 -5.43 -1.73 14.21
CA ALA A 32 -5.25 -0.35 14.64
C ALA A 32 -3.80 -0.07 15.09
N GLU A 33 -3.24 -0.93 15.95
CA GLU A 33 -1.84 -0.81 16.39
C GLU A 33 -0.85 -0.89 15.21
N LEU A 34 -1.10 -1.76 14.24
CA LEU A 34 -0.27 -1.85 13.05
C LEU A 34 -0.36 -0.57 12.20
N VAL A 35 -1.57 -0.04 12.02
CA VAL A 35 -1.78 1.21 11.29
C VAL A 35 -1.10 2.39 12.01
N ASP A 36 -1.22 2.49 13.32
CA ASP A 36 -0.54 3.53 14.12
C ASP A 36 0.98 3.44 13.98
N LYS A 37 1.52 2.22 14.03
CA LYS A 37 2.96 1.99 13.91
C LYS A 37 3.50 2.37 12.53
N VAL A 38 2.76 2.08 11.46
CA VAL A 38 3.23 2.31 10.08
C VAL A 38 2.94 3.75 9.65
N PHE A 39 1.74 4.25 9.89
CA PHE A 39 1.26 5.51 9.33
C PHE A 39 1.24 6.68 10.33
N GLY A 40 1.45 6.41 11.60
CA GLY A 40 1.36 7.40 12.67
C GLY A 40 0.00 7.38 13.38
N PRO A 41 -0.13 8.14 14.49
CA PRO A 41 -1.33 8.15 15.32
C PRO A 41 -2.52 8.78 14.60
N GLU A 42 -3.72 8.51 15.13
CA GLU A 42 -4.95 9.15 14.63
C GLU A 42 -4.82 10.69 14.70
N GLY A 43 -5.28 11.36 13.64
CA GLY A 43 -5.14 12.82 13.48
C GLY A 43 -3.81 13.29 12.87
N ASP A 44 -2.77 12.44 12.84
CA ASP A 44 -1.45 12.75 12.28
C ASP A 44 -0.93 11.64 11.35
N ARG A 45 -1.82 10.99 10.64
CA ARG A 45 -1.50 9.86 9.75
C ARG A 45 -0.82 10.30 8.47
N GLY A 46 0.21 9.57 8.09
CA GLY A 46 0.78 9.63 6.76
C GLY A 46 -0.03 8.85 5.74
N SER A 47 0.49 8.77 4.52
CA SER A 47 -0.16 8.13 3.38
C SER A 47 0.55 6.87 2.91
N LEU A 48 -0.20 6.03 2.21
CA LEU A 48 0.32 4.92 1.41
C LEU A 48 0.38 5.34 -0.05
N VAL A 49 1.52 5.19 -0.67
CA VAL A 49 1.73 5.47 -2.10
C VAL A 49 1.69 4.17 -2.89
N VAL A 50 0.92 4.15 -3.95
CA VAL A 50 0.95 3.08 -4.97
C VAL A 50 1.50 3.68 -6.24
N SER A 51 2.70 3.27 -6.64
CA SER A 51 3.31 3.67 -7.89
C SER A 51 2.97 2.67 -9.00
N GLY A 52 2.64 3.16 -10.20
CA GLY A 52 2.01 2.36 -11.25
C GLY A 52 0.52 2.09 -10.96
N ALA A 53 -0.12 3.07 -10.33
CA ALA A 53 -1.44 2.95 -9.74
C ALA A 53 -2.59 2.69 -10.74
N ASN A 54 -2.41 3.05 -12.00
CA ASN A 54 -3.42 2.86 -13.05
C ASN A 54 -3.25 1.54 -13.83
N GLY A 55 -2.17 0.80 -13.59
CA GLY A 55 -2.00 -0.55 -14.13
C GLY A 55 -3.00 -1.54 -13.50
N ILE A 56 -3.13 -2.72 -14.11
CA ILE A 56 -4.07 -3.76 -13.64
C ILE A 56 -3.82 -4.11 -12.16
N VAL A 57 -2.56 -4.36 -11.81
CA VAL A 57 -2.17 -4.70 -10.43
C VAL A 57 -2.32 -3.47 -9.52
N GLY A 58 -1.78 -2.32 -9.94
CA GLY A 58 -1.78 -1.09 -9.16
C GLY A 58 -3.18 -0.62 -8.79
N ALA A 59 -4.08 -0.54 -9.78
CA ALA A 59 -5.47 -0.13 -9.55
C ALA A 59 -6.22 -1.07 -8.59
N GLY A 60 -6.01 -2.39 -8.74
CA GLY A 60 -6.54 -3.37 -7.80
C GLY A 60 -6.02 -3.17 -6.38
N LYS A 61 -4.73 -2.86 -6.20
CA LYS A 61 -4.12 -2.59 -4.90
C LYS A 61 -4.60 -1.27 -4.29
N VAL A 62 -4.75 -0.21 -5.09
CA VAL A 62 -5.35 1.06 -4.63
C VAL A 62 -6.73 0.80 -4.03
N MET A 63 -7.58 0.01 -4.69
CA MET A 63 -8.92 -0.29 -4.19
C MET A 63 -8.91 -1.22 -2.98
N GLN A 64 -8.11 -2.28 -3.01
CA GLN A 64 -7.98 -3.23 -1.91
C GLN A 64 -7.49 -2.55 -0.63
N LEU A 65 -6.44 -1.77 -0.72
CA LEU A 65 -5.88 -1.07 0.43
C LEU A 65 -6.73 0.15 0.81
N GLY A 66 -7.27 0.86 -0.16
CA GLY A 66 -8.17 1.99 0.06
C GLY A 66 -9.40 1.61 0.87
N SER A 67 -10.06 0.50 0.52
CA SER A 67 -11.23 0.02 1.26
C SER A 67 -10.90 -0.39 2.71
N ARG A 68 -9.70 -0.91 2.96
CA ARG A 68 -9.26 -1.38 4.28
C ARG A 68 -8.70 -0.27 5.16
N LEU A 69 -8.03 0.72 4.57
CA LEU A 69 -7.33 1.78 5.29
C LEU A 69 -8.16 3.06 5.45
N ALA A 70 -9.20 3.26 4.63
CA ALA A 70 -10.10 4.40 4.76
C ALA A 70 -10.74 4.53 6.15
N PRO A 71 -11.19 3.45 6.84
CA PRO A 71 -11.72 3.54 8.20
C PRO A 71 -10.70 4.08 9.22
N TYR A 72 -9.42 3.95 8.94
CA TYR A 72 -8.33 4.43 9.80
C TYR A 72 -7.82 5.83 9.42
N GLY A 73 -8.41 6.48 8.42
CA GLY A 73 -7.98 7.81 7.97
C GLY A 73 -6.65 7.84 7.21
N VAL A 74 -6.15 6.69 6.74
CA VAL A 74 -4.95 6.61 5.91
C VAL A 74 -5.31 6.91 4.46
N ARG A 75 -4.72 7.94 3.89
CA ARG A 75 -4.92 8.30 2.48
C ARG A 75 -4.12 7.38 1.56
N ILE A 76 -4.68 7.05 0.41
CA ILE A 76 -4.01 6.33 -0.65
C ILE A 76 -3.61 7.32 -1.74
N VAL A 77 -2.34 7.35 -2.09
CA VAL A 77 -1.84 8.16 -3.21
C VAL A 77 -1.57 7.24 -4.39
N GLY A 78 -2.36 7.37 -5.42
CA GLY A 78 -2.12 6.72 -6.71
C GLY A 78 -1.20 7.58 -7.56
N LEU A 79 0.01 7.09 -7.82
CA LEU A 79 1.04 7.77 -8.60
C LEU A 79 1.25 7.04 -9.92
N ASP A 80 1.12 7.75 -11.05
CA ASP A 80 1.34 7.18 -12.37
C ASP A 80 1.68 8.25 -13.41
N PHE A 81 2.07 7.83 -14.61
CA PHE A 81 2.32 8.74 -15.72
C PHE A 81 1.03 9.46 -16.16
N PRO A 82 1.13 10.72 -16.63
CA PRO A 82 -0.03 11.46 -17.14
C PRO A 82 -0.74 10.75 -18.30
N SER A 83 0.01 9.94 -19.07
CA SER A 83 -0.51 9.17 -20.21
C SER A 83 -1.13 7.83 -19.82
N ALA A 84 -1.03 7.42 -18.56
CA ALA A 84 -1.60 6.15 -18.12
C ALA A 84 -3.13 6.16 -18.22
N PRO A 85 -3.76 5.07 -18.75
CA PRO A 85 -5.21 4.95 -18.75
C PRO A 85 -5.75 5.00 -17.31
N ASP A 86 -6.96 5.53 -17.10
CA ASP A 86 -7.59 5.58 -15.77
C ASP A 86 -8.03 4.18 -15.27
N GLY A 87 -7.07 3.40 -14.82
CA GLY A 87 -7.32 2.08 -14.24
C GLY A 87 -8.05 2.16 -12.90
N ILE A 88 -7.76 3.20 -12.09
CA ILE A 88 -8.43 3.43 -10.81
C ILE A 88 -9.92 3.69 -11.01
N GLY A 89 -10.29 4.60 -11.94
CA GLY A 89 -11.70 4.90 -12.22
C GLY A 89 -12.49 3.68 -12.71
N LYS A 90 -11.83 2.80 -13.46
CA LYS A 90 -12.44 1.54 -13.94
C LYS A 90 -12.82 0.57 -12.80
N GLN A 91 -12.26 0.73 -11.59
CA GLN A 91 -12.62 -0.09 -10.44
C GLN A 91 -13.92 0.32 -9.76
N TYR A 92 -14.42 1.55 -10.01
CA TYR A 92 -15.59 2.10 -9.32
C TYR A 92 -16.85 1.20 -9.38
N PRO A 93 -17.24 0.63 -10.53
CA PRO A 93 -18.41 -0.27 -10.57
C PRO A 93 -18.26 -1.50 -9.67
N GLY A 94 -17.02 -2.01 -9.51
CA GLY A 94 -16.72 -3.10 -8.58
C GLY A 94 -16.90 -2.70 -7.12
N LEU A 95 -16.46 -1.49 -6.76
CA LEU A 95 -16.67 -0.93 -5.42
C LEU A 95 -18.16 -0.74 -5.12
N VAL A 96 -18.93 -0.22 -6.07
CA VAL A 96 -20.38 -0.04 -5.91
C VAL A 96 -21.08 -1.38 -5.65
N ARG A 97 -20.68 -2.43 -6.34
CA ARG A 97 -21.22 -3.78 -6.10
C ARG A 97 -20.88 -4.32 -4.71
N ALA A 98 -19.66 -4.05 -4.24
CA ALA A 98 -19.18 -4.58 -2.97
C ALA A 98 -19.65 -3.78 -1.73
N PHE A 99 -19.72 -2.45 -1.84
CA PHE A 99 -19.90 -1.54 -0.71
C PHE A 99 -21.12 -0.60 -0.84
N GLY A 100 -21.88 -0.72 -1.93
CA GLY A 100 -22.90 0.27 -2.30
C GLY A 100 -22.29 1.60 -2.76
N ARG A 101 -23.10 2.47 -3.36
CA ARG A 101 -22.63 3.78 -3.86
C ARG A 101 -22.01 4.65 -2.76
N PRO A 102 -22.63 4.85 -1.58
CA PRO A 102 -22.03 5.67 -0.52
C PRO A 102 -20.68 5.13 -0.02
N GLY A 103 -20.53 3.80 0.05
CA GLY A 103 -19.27 3.16 0.41
C GLY A 103 -18.19 3.35 -0.65
N ALA A 104 -18.54 3.17 -1.92
CA ALA A 104 -17.64 3.39 -3.05
C ALA A 104 -17.16 4.84 -3.12
N ASP A 105 -18.07 5.82 -2.96
CA ASP A 105 -17.72 7.24 -2.98
C ASP A 105 -16.77 7.61 -1.84
N ARG A 106 -17.00 7.05 -0.64
CA ARG A 106 -16.11 7.27 0.51
C ARG A 106 -14.71 6.69 0.27
N ILE A 107 -14.61 5.50 -0.30
CA ILE A 107 -13.32 4.89 -0.65
C ILE A 107 -12.60 5.73 -1.70
N MET A 108 -13.30 6.13 -2.76
CA MET A 108 -12.73 6.94 -3.83
C MET A 108 -12.30 8.33 -3.37
N SER A 109 -13.04 8.97 -2.47
CA SER A 109 -12.67 10.28 -1.91
C SER A 109 -11.40 10.25 -1.07
N ASN A 110 -10.99 9.06 -0.59
CA ASN A 110 -9.75 8.86 0.14
C ASN A 110 -8.55 8.56 -0.76
N VAL A 111 -8.77 8.46 -2.08
CA VAL A 111 -7.72 8.21 -3.07
C VAL A 111 -7.33 9.53 -3.74
N ILE A 112 -6.07 9.91 -3.57
CA ILE A 112 -5.47 11.08 -4.21
C ILE A 112 -4.69 10.60 -5.43
N ARG A 113 -4.95 11.19 -6.59
CA ARG A 113 -4.27 10.85 -7.84
C ARG A 113 -3.23 11.91 -8.16
N LEU A 114 -1.99 11.50 -8.28
CA LEU A 114 -0.88 12.37 -8.69
C LEU A 114 -0.23 11.83 -9.95
N SER A 115 0.14 12.75 -10.83
CA SER A 115 0.91 12.44 -12.03
C SER A 115 2.40 12.62 -11.75
N TYR A 116 3.22 11.76 -12.35
CA TYR A 116 4.65 11.82 -12.22
C TYR A 116 5.34 11.41 -13.53
N ASP A 117 6.48 12.01 -13.80
CA ASP A 117 7.17 11.89 -15.09
C ASP A 117 8.23 10.77 -15.13
N GLY A 118 8.37 10.01 -14.05
CA GLY A 118 9.40 8.99 -13.90
C GLY A 118 10.80 9.52 -13.54
N LYS A 119 10.92 10.82 -13.21
CA LYS A 119 12.19 11.47 -12.87
C LYS A 119 12.11 12.26 -11.56
N THR A 120 11.01 12.97 -11.34
CA THR A 120 10.84 13.86 -10.19
C THR A 120 9.49 13.60 -9.54
N LEU A 121 9.48 13.40 -8.21
CA LEU A 121 8.23 13.23 -7.47
C LEU A 121 7.48 14.57 -7.37
N PRO A 122 6.14 14.54 -7.49
CA PRO A 122 5.34 15.75 -7.31
C PRO A 122 5.53 16.36 -5.91
N GLN A 123 5.60 17.69 -5.82
CA GLN A 123 5.74 18.36 -4.51
C GLN A 123 4.59 18.07 -3.56
N GLU A 124 3.39 17.88 -4.09
CA GLU A 124 2.20 17.52 -3.33
C GLU A 124 2.38 16.21 -2.55
N LEU A 125 3.21 15.30 -3.07
CA LEU A 125 3.47 14.04 -2.41
C LEU A 125 4.10 14.23 -1.02
N LYS A 126 5.01 15.19 -0.86
CA LYS A 126 5.65 15.50 0.43
C LYS A 126 4.62 15.96 1.47
N GLN A 127 3.67 16.79 1.05
CA GLN A 127 2.60 17.28 1.92
C GLN A 127 1.67 16.16 2.40
N LEU A 128 1.58 15.07 1.64
CA LEU A 128 0.80 13.89 1.99
C LEU A 128 1.53 12.94 2.93
N ARG A 129 2.78 13.25 3.30
CA ARG A 129 3.59 12.51 4.28
C ARG A 129 3.63 11.00 3.99
N PRO A 130 4.24 10.58 2.87
CA PRO A 130 4.30 9.17 2.50
C PRO A 130 5.04 8.35 3.56
N ARG A 131 4.45 7.23 3.99
CA ARG A 131 5.01 6.32 4.99
C ARG A 131 5.25 4.92 4.45
N PHE A 132 4.54 4.58 3.40
CA PHE A 132 4.65 3.27 2.78
C PHE A 132 4.54 3.38 1.26
N LEU A 133 5.47 2.77 0.55
CA LEU A 133 5.45 2.66 -0.91
C LEU A 133 5.12 1.22 -1.30
N LEU A 134 4.05 1.06 -2.08
CA LEU A 134 3.78 -0.15 -2.83
C LEU A 134 4.06 0.13 -4.31
N GLU A 135 4.98 -0.61 -4.87
CA GLU A 135 5.36 -0.48 -6.25
C GLU A 135 4.62 -1.54 -7.10
N ALA A 136 4.03 -1.11 -8.19
CA ALA A 136 3.32 -1.93 -9.17
C ALA A 136 3.74 -1.55 -10.63
N ILE A 137 4.99 -1.14 -10.79
CA ILE A 137 5.62 -0.82 -12.07
C ILE A 137 6.12 -2.10 -12.77
N PRO A 138 6.44 -2.05 -14.09
CA PRO A 138 6.94 -3.22 -14.81
C PRO A 138 8.16 -3.88 -14.15
N GLU A 139 8.22 -5.20 -14.23
CA GLU A 139 9.27 -6.04 -13.62
C GLU A 139 10.59 -5.99 -14.43
N ILE A 140 11.10 -4.76 -14.65
CA ILE A 140 12.35 -4.48 -15.37
C ILE A 140 13.35 -3.90 -14.37
N LEU A 141 14.47 -4.59 -14.16
CA LEU A 141 15.45 -4.28 -13.12
C LEU A 141 15.94 -2.83 -13.15
N ASP A 142 16.30 -2.32 -14.33
CA ASP A 142 16.84 -0.97 -14.46
C ASP A 142 15.79 0.12 -14.18
N ILE A 143 14.53 -0.13 -14.58
CA ILE A 143 13.41 0.74 -14.26
C ILE A 143 13.19 0.77 -12.74
N LYS A 144 13.19 -0.40 -12.10
CA LYS A 144 13.00 -0.50 -10.65
C LYS A 144 14.13 0.15 -9.86
N LYS A 145 15.40 -0.07 -10.22
CA LYS A 145 16.55 0.59 -9.57
C LYS A 145 16.39 2.10 -9.61
N LYS A 146 16.17 2.66 -10.80
CA LYS A 146 15.97 4.10 -10.98
C LYS A 146 14.78 4.63 -10.17
N HIS A 147 13.69 3.90 -10.15
CA HIS A 147 12.49 4.25 -9.39
C HIS A 147 12.78 4.32 -7.89
N TYR A 148 13.47 3.32 -7.33
CA TYR A 148 13.84 3.31 -5.92
C TYR A 148 14.85 4.41 -5.56
N GLU A 149 15.77 4.75 -6.45
CA GLU A 149 16.70 5.88 -6.26
C GLU A 149 15.94 7.20 -6.11
N ILE A 150 14.92 7.44 -6.96
CA ILE A 150 14.07 8.63 -6.87
C ILE A 150 13.35 8.70 -5.53
N PHE A 151 12.73 7.61 -5.09
CA PHE A 151 11.99 7.58 -3.82
C PHE A 151 12.88 7.64 -2.58
N ARG A 152 14.14 7.23 -2.67
CA ARG A 152 15.11 7.30 -1.56
C ARG A 152 15.73 8.67 -1.40
N ALA A 153 15.75 9.47 -2.44
CA ALA A 153 16.34 10.81 -2.45
C ALA A 153 15.41 11.89 -1.85
N GLU A 154 14.14 11.58 -1.67
CA GLU A 154 13.09 12.47 -1.18
C GLU A 154 12.60 12.08 0.22
#